data_83d639fcfe10a53191289eabf6d9da1e
#
_entry.id   83d639fcfe10a53191289eabf6d9da1e
#
_cell.length_a   1.000
_cell.length_b   1.000
_cell.length_c   1.000
_cell.angle_alpha   90.00
_cell.angle_beta   90.00
_cell.angle_gamma   90.00
#
_symmetry.space_group_name_H-M   'P 1'
#
loop_
_entity.id
_entity.type
_entity.pdbx_description
1 polymer ?
#
loop_
_entity_poly.entity_id
_entity_poly.type
_entity_poly.pdbx_seq_one_letter_code
_entity_poly.pdbx_strand_id
1 'polypeptide(L)'
;KLSAAFILLLTVYPAVCLVGGRKWKETGVYLGLGVVTALPFFIRNVLISGWLVYPFTQIDLFDVAWKIPKGMADYDAREIQVWGRGYTDVLQYDLPMSRWLSGWFQTLAGSDKLFVVLAAVSVAALLVYGAGMVFGWWERRWTLLLVQGTVAASFVFWLCTSPLMRYGCVWVYLSPAVVFGGILEAVLYPAGGLQAAW
;
A
#
# COMPACT_ATOMS: atom_id res chain seq x y z
N LYS A 1 5.88 8.28 -3.49
CA LYS A 1 4.92 8.44 -2.38
C LYS A 1 4.97 7.16 -1.55
N LEU A 2 5.06 7.26 -0.22
CA LEU A 2 5.21 6.10 0.68
C LEU A 2 4.01 5.14 0.60
N SER A 3 2.81 5.64 0.24
CA SER A 3 1.63 4.79 0.04
C SER A 3 1.81 3.73 -1.06
N ALA A 4 2.73 3.92 -1.99
CA ALA A 4 3.04 2.94 -3.03
C ALA A 4 4.07 1.87 -2.59
N ALA A 5 4.71 2.04 -1.43
CA ALA A 5 5.75 1.12 -0.97
C ALA A 5 5.24 -0.32 -0.74
N PHE A 6 3.97 -0.46 -0.36
CA PHE A 6 3.36 -1.78 -0.15
C PHE A 6 3.32 -2.65 -1.41
N ILE A 7 3.35 -2.06 -2.62
CA ILE A 7 3.42 -2.83 -3.87
C ILE A 7 4.69 -3.69 -3.94
N LEU A 8 5.74 -3.30 -3.20
CA LEU A 8 6.96 -4.10 -3.08
C LEU A 8 6.72 -5.48 -2.43
N LEU A 9 5.63 -5.66 -1.68
CA LEU A 9 5.25 -6.98 -1.16
C LEU A 9 5.00 -7.99 -2.28
N LEU A 10 4.53 -7.53 -3.45
CA LEU A 10 4.35 -8.40 -4.62
C LEU A 10 5.68 -8.93 -5.17
N THR A 11 6.78 -8.23 -4.91
CA THR A 11 8.12 -8.65 -5.36
C THR A 11 8.73 -9.73 -4.46
N VAL A 12 8.18 -9.93 -3.27
CA VAL A 12 8.68 -10.93 -2.31
C VAL A 12 8.45 -12.35 -2.82
N TYR A 13 7.29 -12.64 -3.39
CA TYR A 13 6.96 -13.99 -3.87
C TYR A 13 7.93 -14.48 -4.97
N PRO A 14 8.17 -13.73 -6.06
CA PRO A 14 9.17 -14.12 -7.05
C PRO A 14 10.57 -14.26 -6.46
N ALA A 15 10.97 -13.37 -5.53
CA ALA A 15 12.26 -13.48 -4.85
C ALA A 15 12.40 -14.79 -4.06
N VAL A 16 11.37 -15.15 -3.29
CA VAL A 16 11.35 -16.41 -2.53
C VAL A 16 11.39 -17.61 -3.45
N CYS A 17 10.66 -17.60 -4.57
CA CYS A 17 10.69 -18.67 -5.57
C CYS A 17 12.08 -18.84 -6.20
N LEU A 18 12.76 -17.73 -6.53
CA LEU A 18 14.11 -17.76 -7.10
C LEU A 18 15.14 -18.31 -6.11
N VAL A 19 15.09 -17.86 -4.85
CA VAL A 19 15.97 -18.33 -3.78
C VAL A 19 15.70 -19.81 -3.47
N GLY A 20 14.43 -20.21 -3.31
CA GLY A 20 14.02 -21.59 -3.06
C GLY A 20 14.40 -22.54 -4.19
N GLY A 21 14.35 -22.08 -5.43
CA GLY A 21 14.83 -22.79 -6.62
C GLY A 21 16.35 -22.79 -6.79
N ARG A 22 17.12 -22.19 -5.86
CA ARG A 22 18.58 -22.03 -5.92
C ARG A 22 19.08 -21.35 -7.20
N LYS A 23 18.26 -20.49 -7.79
CA LYS A 23 18.58 -19.73 -9.02
C LYS A 23 19.36 -18.47 -8.67
N TRP A 24 20.57 -18.62 -8.15
CA TRP A 24 21.36 -17.51 -7.58
C TRP A 24 21.68 -16.39 -8.57
N LYS A 25 21.91 -16.72 -9.85
CA LYS A 25 22.19 -15.74 -10.91
C LYS A 25 20.95 -14.88 -11.16
N GLU A 26 19.81 -15.52 -11.35
CA GLU A 26 18.52 -14.84 -11.57
C GLU A 26 18.11 -14.02 -10.34
N THR A 27 18.36 -14.54 -9.13
CA THR A 27 18.15 -13.80 -7.88
C THR A 27 19.01 -12.52 -7.84
N GLY A 28 20.29 -12.63 -8.20
CA GLY A 28 21.19 -11.48 -8.25
C GLY A 28 20.73 -10.43 -9.26
N VAL A 29 20.32 -10.85 -10.46
CA VAL A 29 19.77 -9.95 -11.50
C VAL A 29 18.48 -9.30 -11.00
N TYR A 30 17.55 -10.06 -10.41
CA TYR A 30 16.28 -9.57 -9.89
C TYR A 30 16.48 -8.50 -8.81
N LEU A 31 17.34 -8.77 -7.83
CA LEU A 31 17.67 -7.80 -6.77
C LEU A 31 18.40 -6.58 -7.33
N GLY A 32 19.34 -6.78 -8.25
CA GLY A 32 20.07 -5.70 -8.92
C GLY A 32 19.13 -4.75 -9.68
N LEU A 33 18.19 -5.29 -10.44
CA LEU A 33 17.16 -4.48 -11.11
C LEU A 33 16.28 -3.73 -10.11
N GLY A 34 15.91 -4.36 -8.99
CA GLY A 34 15.17 -3.71 -7.91
C GLY A 34 15.94 -2.51 -7.33
N VAL A 35 17.23 -2.66 -7.08
CA VAL A 35 18.08 -1.56 -6.60
C VAL A 35 18.19 -0.46 -7.65
N VAL A 36 18.48 -0.79 -8.90
CA VAL A 36 18.63 0.20 -9.99
C VAL A 36 17.35 1.00 -10.20
N THR A 37 16.17 0.38 -10.10
CA THR A 37 14.88 1.09 -10.24
C THR A 37 14.55 1.97 -9.03
N ALA A 38 14.99 1.59 -7.82
CA ALA A 38 14.76 2.38 -6.60
C ALA A 38 15.78 3.54 -6.44
N LEU A 39 16.97 3.39 -7.01
CA LEU A 39 18.08 4.33 -6.84
C LEU A 39 17.73 5.79 -7.20
N PRO A 40 17.06 6.08 -8.32
CA PRO A 40 16.69 7.46 -8.69
C PRO A 40 15.79 8.12 -7.63
N PHE A 41 14.90 7.35 -7.01
CA PHE A 41 14.05 7.85 -5.92
C PHE A 41 14.87 8.25 -4.70
N PHE A 42 15.80 7.40 -4.26
CA PHE A 42 16.64 7.67 -3.10
C PHE A 42 17.61 8.82 -3.37
N ILE A 43 18.28 8.81 -4.52
CA ILE A 43 19.19 9.91 -4.91
C ILE A 43 18.45 11.25 -4.91
N ARG A 44 17.27 11.31 -5.55
CA ARG A 44 16.46 12.53 -5.57
C ARG A 44 16.10 13.02 -4.16
N ASN A 45 15.69 12.13 -3.25
CA ASN A 45 15.35 12.51 -1.89
C ASN A 45 16.56 13.08 -1.15
N VAL A 46 17.73 12.42 -1.25
CA VAL A 46 18.97 12.91 -0.61
C VAL A 46 19.39 14.26 -1.18
N LEU A 47 19.36 14.44 -2.50
CA LEU A 47 19.73 15.71 -3.14
C LEU A 47 18.81 16.87 -2.75
N ILE A 48 17.51 16.62 -2.57
CA ILE A 48 16.53 17.67 -2.28
C ILE A 48 16.44 17.96 -0.77
N SER A 49 16.51 16.94 0.09
CA SER A 49 16.19 17.08 1.50
C SER A 49 17.31 16.66 2.46
N GLY A 50 18.32 15.96 1.98
CA GLY A 50 19.32 15.30 2.81
C GLY A 50 18.85 14.02 3.51
N TRP A 51 17.59 13.60 3.28
CA TRP A 51 17.01 12.39 3.85
C TRP A 51 16.83 11.31 2.79
N LEU A 52 17.05 10.03 3.15
CA LEU A 52 16.86 8.92 2.22
C LEU A 52 15.39 8.77 1.78
N VAL A 53 14.46 8.96 2.70
CA VAL A 53 13.00 8.83 2.49
C VAL A 53 12.29 10.00 3.17
N TYR A 54 12.26 11.16 2.53
CA TYR A 54 11.59 12.35 3.08
C TYR A 54 10.06 12.21 3.05
N PRO A 55 9.33 12.65 4.08
CA PRO A 55 9.76 13.26 5.36
C PRO A 55 9.96 12.26 6.51
N PHE A 56 10.30 11.00 6.22
CA PHE A 56 10.52 9.95 7.22
C PHE A 56 11.92 10.07 7.83
N THR A 57 12.02 10.57 9.06
CA THR A 57 13.28 10.94 9.73
C THR A 57 13.93 9.81 10.51
N GLN A 58 13.36 8.62 10.53
CA GLN A 58 13.91 7.50 11.30
C GLN A 58 15.12 6.85 10.64
N ILE A 59 15.31 7.06 9.32
CA ILE A 59 16.46 6.58 8.56
C ILE A 59 17.38 7.79 8.31
N ASP A 60 18.30 8.02 9.24
CA ASP A 60 19.27 9.10 9.20
C ASP A 60 20.65 8.55 8.81
N LEU A 61 20.99 8.59 7.50
CA LEU A 61 22.23 8.04 6.97
C LEU A 61 23.23 9.10 6.48
N PHE A 62 22.76 10.33 6.24
CA PHE A 62 23.58 11.35 5.59
C PHE A 62 23.65 12.61 6.44
N ASP A 63 24.88 13.13 6.61
CA ASP A 63 25.13 14.43 7.21
C ASP A 63 25.65 15.36 6.11
N VAL A 64 24.72 16.17 5.55
CA VAL A 64 25.02 17.11 4.45
C VAL A 64 24.59 18.51 4.84
N ALA A 65 25.32 19.52 4.36
CA ALA A 65 25.13 20.91 4.74
C ALA A 65 23.71 21.46 4.44
N TRP A 66 23.03 20.90 3.44
CA TRP A 66 21.66 21.29 3.05
C TRP A 66 20.56 20.42 3.64
N LYS A 67 20.89 19.55 4.59
CA LYS A 67 19.90 18.66 5.20
C LYS A 67 18.81 19.46 5.89
N ILE A 68 17.57 19.17 5.54
CA ILE A 68 16.41 19.73 6.23
C ILE A 68 16.46 19.29 7.71
N PRO A 69 16.39 20.22 8.66
CA PRO A 69 16.42 19.91 10.09
C PRO A 69 15.32 18.91 10.45
N LYS A 70 15.65 17.95 11.32
CA LYS A 70 14.72 16.87 11.72
C LYS A 70 13.36 17.42 12.18
N GLY A 71 13.35 18.49 12.99
CA GLY A 71 12.11 19.09 13.48
C GLY A 71 11.20 19.61 12.36
N MET A 72 11.77 20.15 11.27
CA MET A 72 11.00 20.57 10.10
C MET A 72 10.45 19.37 9.33
N ALA A 73 11.27 18.35 9.13
CA ALA A 73 10.80 17.14 8.43
C ALA A 73 9.70 16.41 9.23
N ASP A 74 9.81 16.34 10.55
CA ASP A 74 8.77 15.78 11.42
C ASP A 74 7.49 16.64 11.40
N TYR A 75 7.63 17.97 11.31
CA TYR A 75 6.50 18.87 11.14
C TYR A 75 5.79 18.63 9.81
N ASP A 76 6.51 18.57 8.70
CA ASP A 76 5.96 18.27 7.37
C ASP A 76 5.24 16.92 7.33
N ALA A 77 5.79 15.90 8.01
CA ALA A 77 5.14 14.60 8.11
C ALA A 77 3.76 14.69 8.79
N ARG A 78 3.66 15.47 9.88
CA ARG A 78 2.40 15.71 10.61
C ARG A 78 1.43 16.57 9.79
N GLU A 79 1.92 17.59 9.12
CA GLU A 79 1.13 18.45 8.26
C GLU A 79 0.45 17.66 7.13
N ILE A 80 1.20 16.76 6.47
CA ILE A 80 0.67 15.87 5.43
C ILE A 80 -0.44 14.96 5.98
N GLN A 81 -0.29 14.46 7.22
CA GLN A 81 -1.32 13.64 7.87
C GLN A 81 -2.59 14.45 8.16
N VAL A 82 -2.43 15.63 8.72
CA VAL A 82 -3.52 16.54 9.11
C VAL A 82 -4.32 16.97 7.88
N TRP A 83 -3.62 17.41 6.84
CA TRP A 83 -4.26 17.77 5.57
C TRP A 83 -4.98 16.59 4.92
N GLY A 84 -4.40 15.40 5.02
CA GLY A 84 -5.05 14.18 4.54
C GLY A 84 -6.40 13.92 5.19
N ARG A 85 -6.56 14.32 6.45
CA ARG A 85 -7.76 14.15 7.26
C ARG A 85 -8.75 15.32 7.16
N GLY A 86 -8.40 16.37 6.37
CA GLY A 86 -9.25 17.54 6.16
C GLY A 86 -9.09 18.66 7.20
N TYR A 87 -8.01 18.63 7.99
CA TYR A 87 -7.68 19.67 8.96
C TYR A 87 -6.51 20.53 8.48
N THR A 88 -6.40 21.75 9.03
CA THR A 88 -5.32 22.69 8.72
C THR A 88 -4.36 22.92 9.87
N ASP A 89 -4.78 22.62 11.11
CA ASP A 89 -3.97 22.80 12.30
C ASP A 89 -3.16 21.53 12.60
N VAL A 90 -1.85 21.63 12.51
CA VAL A 90 -0.90 20.51 12.72
C VAL A 90 -1.00 19.91 14.13
N LEU A 91 -1.46 20.67 15.14
CA LEU A 91 -1.68 20.14 16.49
C LEU A 91 -2.77 19.05 16.54
N GLN A 92 -3.59 18.96 15.50
CA GLN A 92 -4.65 17.93 15.39
C GLN A 92 -4.14 16.58 14.84
N TYR A 93 -2.82 16.41 14.66
CA TYR A 93 -2.27 15.14 14.12
C TYR A 93 -2.55 13.94 15.03
N ASP A 94 -2.66 14.16 16.35
CA ASP A 94 -2.92 13.13 17.36
C ASP A 94 -4.39 12.72 17.50
N LEU A 95 -5.30 13.36 16.76
CA LEU A 95 -6.72 13.02 16.84
C LEU A 95 -6.96 11.55 16.50
N PRO A 96 -7.69 10.79 17.35
CA PRO A 96 -8.02 9.42 17.07
C PRO A 96 -8.96 9.32 15.85
N MET A 97 -8.90 8.20 15.14
CA MET A 97 -9.65 7.96 13.90
C MET A 97 -11.17 8.19 14.09
N SER A 98 -11.71 7.86 15.26
CA SER A 98 -13.13 8.08 15.60
C SER A 98 -13.56 9.54 15.55
N ARG A 99 -12.64 10.49 15.71
CA ARG A 99 -12.94 11.92 15.68
C ARG A 99 -12.91 12.53 14.28
N TRP A 100 -11.99 12.10 13.43
CA TRP A 100 -11.79 12.71 12.11
C TRP A 100 -12.45 11.95 10.96
N LEU A 101 -12.64 10.62 11.08
CA LEU A 101 -13.08 9.79 9.96
C LEU A 101 -14.44 10.21 9.38
N SER A 102 -15.41 10.53 10.25
CA SER A 102 -16.74 10.93 9.80
C SER A 102 -16.72 12.27 9.04
N GLY A 103 -16.00 13.27 9.58
CA GLY A 103 -15.83 14.57 8.93
C GLY A 103 -15.11 14.44 7.59
N TRP A 104 -13.99 13.73 7.56
CA TRP A 104 -13.25 13.44 6.34
C TRP A 104 -14.12 12.74 5.28
N PHE A 105 -14.86 11.70 5.66
CA PHE A 105 -15.74 10.97 4.71
C PHE A 105 -16.81 11.89 4.10
N GLN A 106 -17.32 12.85 4.85
CA GLN A 106 -18.30 13.80 4.34
C GLN A 106 -17.73 14.76 3.29
N THR A 107 -16.43 15.08 3.35
CA THR A 107 -15.75 15.95 2.38
C THR A 107 -15.51 15.29 1.02
N LEU A 108 -15.60 13.95 0.93
CA LEU A 108 -15.38 13.23 -0.31
C LEU A 108 -16.49 13.51 -1.35
N ALA A 109 -16.12 13.47 -2.63
CA ALA A 109 -17.09 13.44 -3.73
C ALA A 109 -17.97 12.17 -3.67
N GLY A 110 -19.16 12.21 -4.24
CA GLY A 110 -20.10 11.10 -4.15
C GLY A 110 -19.56 9.78 -4.71
N SER A 111 -18.84 9.83 -5.84
CA SER A 111 -18.15 8.67 -6.44
C SER A 111 -17.07 8.12 -5.50
N ASP A 112 -16.28 9.01 -4.90
CA ASP A 112 -15.18 8.60 -4.01
C ASP A 112 -15.71 7.95 -2.74
N LYS A 113 -16.83 8.44 -2.18
CA LYS A 113 -17.53 7.80 -1.06
C LYS A 113 -17.90 6.35 -1.37
N LEU A 114 -18.50 6.13 -2.55
CA LEU A 114 -18.88 4.80 -2.98
C LEU A 114 -17.66 3.87 -3.04
N PHE A 115 -16.58 4.30 -3.71
CA PHE A 115 -15.39 3.46 -3.87
C PHE A 115 -14.63 3.23 -2.56
N VAL A 116 -14.59 4.20 -1.65
CA VAL A 116 -14.03 4.01 -0.30
C VAL A 116 -14.83 2.96 0.48
N VAL A 117 -16.15 2.99 0.41
CA VAL A 117 -16.99 1.96 1.05
C VAL A 117 -16.76 0.59 0.41
N LEU A 118 -16.73 0.53 -0.93
CA LEU A 118 -16.45 -0.73 -1.64
C LEU A 118 -15.05 -1.28 -1.31
N ALA A 119 -14.05 -0.43 -1.16
CA ALA A 119 -12.72 -0.83 -0.75
C ALA A 119 -12.71 -1.38 0.69
N ALA A 120 -13.43 -0.73 1.62
CA ALA A 120 -13.57 -1.22 2.99
C ALA A 120 -14.30 -2.59 3.04
N VAL A 121 -15.36 -2.75 2.25
CA VAL A 121 -16.09 -4.04 2.10
C VAL A 121 -15.15 -5.10 1.51
N SER A 122 -14.30 -4.74 0.55
CA SER A 122 -13.31 -5.65 -0.04
C SER A 122 -12.30 -6.14 0.99
N VAL A 123 -11.83 -5.26 1.87
CA VAL A 123 -10.92 -5.64 2.97
C VAL A 123 -11.62 -6.60 3.92
N ALA A 124 -12.87 -6.34 4.31
CA ALA A 124 -13.66 -7.24 5.17
C ALA A 124 -13.87 -8.60 4.50
N ALA A 125 -14.23 -8.63 3.22
CA ALA A 125 -14.38 -9.86 2.43
C ALA A 125 -13.08 -10.67 2.38
N LEU A 126 -11.94 -10.00 2.21
CA LEU A 126 -10.63 -10.64 2.21
C LEU A 126 -10.29 -11.27 3.59
N LEU A 127 -10.62 -10.59 4.68
CA LEU A 127 -10.41 -11.14 6.03
C LEU A 127 -11.26 -12.40 6.24
N VAL A 128 -12.52 -12.38 5.80
CA VAL A 128 -13.42 -13.55 5.87
C VAL A 128 -12.87 -14.70 5.00
N TYR A 129 -12.40 -14.37 3.78
CA TYR A 129 -11.80 -15.37 2.89
C TYR A 129 -10.53 -15.98 3.50
N GLY A 130 -9.63 -15.13 4.04
CA GLY A 130 -8.41 -15.59 4.70
C GLY A 130 -8.71 -16.50 5.91
N ALA A 131 -9.69 -16.13 6.73
CA ALA A 131 -10.15 -16.96 7.83
C ALA A 131 -10.68 -18.32 7.34
N GLY A 132 -11.53 -18.32 6.31
CA GLY A 132 -12.05 -19.56 5.70
C GLY A 132 -10.97 -20.48 5.15
N MET A 133 -9.88 -19.92 4.59
CA MET A 133 -8.71 -20.70 4.17
C MET A 133 -7.98 -21.35 5.37
N VAL A 134 -7.83 -20.62 6.47
CA VAL A 134 -7.18 -21.14 7.70
C VAL A 134 -8.00 -22.26 8.30
N PHE A 135 -9.33 -22.11 8.38
CA PHE A 135 -10.24 -23.15 8.88
C PHE A 135 -10.49 -24.29 7.89
N GLY A 136 -9.92 -24.23 6.68
CA GLY A 136 -10.07 -25.28 5.66
C GLY A 136 -11.44 -25.30 4.95
N TRP A 137 -12.21 -24.22 5.05
CA TRP A 137 -13.52 -24.11 4.38
C TRP A 137 -13.38 -23.83 2.89
N TRP A 138 -12.26 -23.20 2.49
CA TRP A 138 -11.99 -22.81 1.11
C TRP A 138 -10.60 -23.27 0.65
N GLU A 139 -10.46 -23.41 -0.67
CA GLU A 139 -9.18 -23.75 -1.28
C GLU A 139 -8.10 -22.69 -1.00
N ARG A 140 -6.89 -23.19 -0.76
CA ARG A 140 -5.73 -22.34 -0.43
C ARG A 140 -5.12 -21.71 -1.68
N ARG A 141 -5.53 -20.52 -2.04
CA ARG A 141 -4.98 -19.73 -3.16
C ARG A 141 -4.05 -18.64 -2.63
N TRP A 142 -2.87 -19.03 -2.22
CA TRP A 142 -1.90 -18.11 -1.58
C TRP A 142 -1.48 -16.94 -2.47
N THR A 143 -1.31 -17.13 -3.79
CA THR A 143 -0.97 -16.06 -4.73
C THR A 143 -2.06 -15.01 -4.83
N LEU A 144 -3.31 -15.43 -4.88
CA LEU A 144 -4.45 -14.51 -4.87
C LEU A 144 -4.52 -13.73 -3.56
N LEU A 145 -4.34 -14.41 -2.43
CA LEU A 145 -4.32 -13.79 -1.11
C LEU A 145 -3.17 -12.77 -0.99
N LEU A 146 -1.99 -13.05 -1.56
CA LEU A 146 -0.87 -12.12 -1.57
C LEU A 146 -1.22 -10.83 -2.34
N VAL A 147 -1.78 -10.96 -3.55
CA VAL A 147 -2.17 -9.81 -4.36
C VAL A 147 -3.24 -8.98 -3.67
N GLN A 148 -4.34 -9.62 -3.28
CA GLN A 148 -5.46 -8.96 -2.59
C GLN A 148 -5.01 -8.37 -1.24
N GLY A 149 -4.21 -9.11 -0.48
CA GLY A 149 -3.65 -8.66 0.80
C GLY A 149 -2.74 -7.45 0.65
N THR A 150 -1.93 -7.40 -0.41
CA THR A 150 -1.08 -6.24 -0.70
C THR A 150 -1.92 -5.00 -0.99
N VAL A 151 -2.96 -5.13 -1.82
CA VAL A 151 -3.85 -4.00 -2.15
C VAL A 151 -4.63 -3.55 -0.91
N ALA A 152 -5.15 -4.50 -0.13
CA ALA A 152 -5.86 -4.21 1.13
C ALA A 152 -4.96 -3.51 2.15
N ALA A 153 -3.73 -4.00 2.33
CA ALA A 153 -2.75 -3.38 3.22
C ALA A 153 -2.39 -1.96 2.77
N SER A 154 -2.24 -1.74 1.45
CA SER A 154 -2.00 -0.41 0.87
C SER A 154 -3.15 0.55 1.13
N PHE A 155 -4.40 0.08 0.98
CA PHE A 155 -5.60 0.87 1.28
C PHE A 155 -5.67 1.23 2.77
N VAL A 156 -5.50 0.25 3.66
CA VAL A 156 -5.54 0.48 5.12
C VAL A 156 -4.43 1.44 5.54
N PHE A 157 -3.20 1.24 5.05
CA PHE A 157 -2.09 2.12 5.34
C PHE A 157 -2.36 3.56 4.89
N TRP A 158 -2.87 3.74 3.66
CA TRP A 158 -3.25 5.06 3.16
C TRP A 158 -4.32 5.71 4.04
N LEU A 159 -5.37 4.97 4.39
CA LEU A 159 -6.47 5.46 5.23
C LEU A 159 -5.97 5.87 6.62
N CYS A 160 -5.08 5.09 7.24
CA CYS A 160 -4.56 5.37 8.58
C CYS A 160 -3.55 6.52 8.61
N THR A 161 -2.82 6.75 7.52
CA THR A 161 -1.75 7.75 7.48
C THR A 161 -2.23 9.10 6.95
N SER A 162 -2.50 9.20 5.66
CA SER A 162 -2.89 10.46 5.01
C SER A 162 -3.91 10.18 3.91
N PRO A 163 -5.22 10.18 4.23
CA PRO A 163 -6.28 9.75 3.32
C PRO A 163 -6.66 10.82 2.28
N LEU A 164 -5.68 11.44 1.64
CA LEU A 164 -5.87 12.28 0.46
C LEU A 164 -6.15 11.41 -0.77
N MET A 165 -7.30 11.59 -1.42
CA MET A 165 -7.71 10.79 -2.58
C MET A 165 -6.66 10.76 -3.69
N ARG A 166 -6.00 11.89 -4.01
CA ARG A 166 -4.90 11.93 -5.00
C ARG A 166 -3.71 11.02 -4.69
N TYR A 167 -3.57 10.57 -3.43
CA TYR A 167 -2.48 9.67 -3.03
C TYR A 167 -2.91 8.21 -2.93
N GLY A 168 -4.20 7.95 -2.77
CA GLY A 168 -4.75 6.63 -2.53
C GLY A 168 -5.78 6.14 -3.55
N CYS A 169 -6.15 6.96 -4.55
CA CYS A 169 -7.16 6.59 -5.52
C CYS A 169 -6.89 5.21 -6.16
N VAL A 170 -5.63 4.89 -6.44
CA VAL A 170 -5.24 3.58 -6.98
C VAL A 170 -5.71 2.45 -6.07
N TRP A 171 -5.48 2.56 -4.77
CA TRP A 171 -5.86 1.53 -3.80
C TRP A 171 -7.35 1.46 -3.59
N VAL A 172 -8.01 2.63 -3.59
CA VAL A 172 -9.46 2.77 -3.42
C VAL A 172 -10.20 2.09 -4.58
N TYR A 173 -9.74 2.28 -5.83
CA TYR A 173 -10.38 1.67 -6.99
C TYR A 173 -9.91 0.24 -7.25
N LEU A 174 -8.64 -0.08 -6.96
CA LEU A 174 -8.07 -1.41 -7.22
C LEU A 174 -8.60 -2.46 -6.24
N SER A 175 -8.83 -2.10 -4.97
CA SER A 175 -9.35 -3.06 -3.97
C SER A 175 -10.64 -3.74 -4.39
N PRO A 176 -11.74 -3.01 -4.71
CA PRO A 176 -12.96 -3.65 -5.17
C PRO A 176 -12.78 -4.36 -6.51
N ALA A 177 -11.99 -3.80 -7.44
CA ALA A 177 -11.78 -4.43 -8.74
C ALA A 177 -11.13 -5.81 -8.61
N VAL A 178 -10.10 -5.96 -7.77
CA VAL A 178 -9.41 -7.24 -7.57
C VAL A 178 -10.29 -8.25 -6.82
N VAL A 179 -11.04 -7.82 -5.79
CA VAL A 179 -11.90 -8.72 -5.02
C VAL A 179 -13.11 -9.16 -5.83
N PHE A 180 -13.84 -8.22 -6.43
CA PHE A 180 -15.03 -8.56 -7.24
C PHE A 180 -14.65 -9.25 -8.54
N GLY A 181 -13.51 -8.91 -9.15
CA GLY A 181 -12.95 -9.64 -10.28
C GLY A 181 -12.69 -11.11 -9.97
N GLY A 182 -12.10 -11.39 -8.80
CA GLY A 182 -11.88 -12.77 -8.34
C GLY A 182 -13.18 -13.53 -8.05
N ILE A 183 -14.20 -12.85 -7.49
CA ILE A 183 -15.53 -13.44 -7.30
C ILE A 183 -16.19 -13.75 -8.66
N LEU A 184 -16.13 -12.81 -9.59
CA LEU A 184 -16.69 -12.97 -10.92
C LEU A 184 -16.02 -14.12 -11.68
N GLU A 185 -14.69 -14.22 -11.60
CA GLU A 185 -13.94 -15.36 -12.15
C GLU A 185 -14.45 -16.69 -11.57
N ALA A 186 -14.59 -16.78 -10.25
CA ALA A 186 -15.05 -17.99 -9.58
C ALA A 186 -16.48 -18.39 -9.97
N VAL A 187 -17.35 -17.40 -10.24
CA VAL A 187 -18.74 -17.64 -10.67
C VAL A 187 -18.82 -18.05 -12.14
N LEU A 188 -18.07 -17.38 -13.01
CA LEU A 188 -18.13 -17.64 -14.45
C LEU A 188 -17.35 -18.91 -14.87
N TYR A 189 -16.32 -19.28 -14.09
CA TYR A 189 -15.44 -20.41 -14.39
C TYR A 189 -15.34 -21.37 -13.19
N PRO A 190 -16.43 -22.01 -12.77
CA PRO A 190 -16.46 -22.83 -11.54
C PRO A 190 -15.57 -24.10 -11.59
N ALA A 191 -15.07 -24.50 -12.76
CA ALA A 191 -14.27 -25.71 -12.96
C ALA A 191 -12.84 -25.41 -13.43
N GLY A 192 -12.13 -24.46 -12.83
CA GLY A 192 -10.70 -24.25 -13.09
C GLY A 192 -10.34 -23.63 -14.43
N GLY A 193 -11.23 -22.81 -14.98
CA GLY A 193 -11.20 -22.33 -16.35
C GLY A 193 -9.98 -21.54 -16.82
N LEU A 194 -9.23 -20.86 -15.98
CA LEU A 194 -8.01 -20.13 -16.40
C LEU A 194 -6.72 -20.82 -15.99
N GLN A 195 -6.73 -21.78 -15.07
CA GLN A 195 -5.53 -22.51 -14.65
C GLN A 195 -5.04 -23.55 -15.68
N ALA A 196 -5.85 -23.90 -16.67
CA ALA A 196 -5.46 -24.80 -17.74
C ALA A 196 -4.77 -24.11 -18.93
N ALA A 197 -4.63 -22.79 -18.90
CA ALA A 197 -4.10 -21.99 -20.03
C ALA A 197 -2.70 -21.38 -19.76
N TRP A 198 -2.06 -21.68 -18.59
CA TRP A 198 -0.70 -21.21 -18.27
C TRP A 198 0.23 -22.30 -17.78
#